data_5c60c22d55f709fb66d40651b76988f0
#
_entry.id   5c60c22d55f709fb66d40651b76988f0
#
_cell.length_a   1.000
_cell.length_b   1.000
_cell.length_c   1.000
_cell.angle_alpha   90.00
_cell.angle_beta   90.00
_cell.angle_gamma   90.00
#
_symmetry.space_group_name_H-M   'P 1'
#
loop_
_entity.id
_entity.type
_entity.pdbx_description
1 polymer ?
#
loop_
_entity_poly.entity_id
_entity_poly.type
_entity_poly.pdbx_seq_one_letter_code
_entity_poly.pdbx_strand_id
1 'polypeptide(L)'
;KKSSVKDIETMYLLKTGALFSLCFNLLLTAKKLNAQKSKDLKIIGDMIGKIFQVTDDMLDRWGDEKKVGKKINKDSKKANIAYKFNHQDCLKYLHQIQNKNYQSLKKFFANNQQGLVYISGLVDFISNRVK
;
A
#
# COMPACT_ATOMS: atom_id res chain seq x y z
N LYS A 1 5.89 12.00 -22.30
CA LYS A 1 6.80 12.23 -21.13
C LYS A 1 6.79 10.97 -20.26
N LYS A 2 7.97 10.41 -19.93
CA LYS A 2 8.04 9.29 -18.98
C LYS A 2 7.68 9.83 -17.59
N SER A 3 6.64 9.28 -16.95
CA SER A 3 6.23 9.64 -15.59
C SER A 3 7.38 9.41 -14.61
N SER A 4 7.59 10.32 -13.67
CA SER A 4 8.55 10.13 -12.58
C SER A 4 8.00 9.14 -11.54
N VAL A 5 8.86 8.64 -10.64
CA VAL A 5 8.41 7.82 -9.50
C VAL A 5 7.39 8.59 -8.65
N LYS A 6 7.62 9.89 -8.43
CA LYS A 6 6.72 10.77 -7.69
C LYS A 6 5.32 10.89 -8.34
N ASP A 7 5.27 10.97 -9.67
CA ASP A 7 3.98 11.00 -10.40
C ASP A 7 3.21 9.69 -10.22
N ILE A 8 3.94 8.56 -10.26
CA ILE A 8 3.35 7.23 -10.04
C ILE A 8 2.84 7.11 -8.61
N GLU A 9 3.61 7.54 -7.62
CA GLU A 9 3.18 7.54 -6.22
C GLU A 9 1.95 8.41 -6.00
N THR A 10 1.89 9.58 -6.62
CA THR A 10 0.72 10.47 -6.55
C THR A 10 -0.52 9.78 -7.15
N MET A 11 -0.35 9.10 -8.29
CA MET A 11 -1.43 8.32 -8.90
C MET A 11 -1.93 7.20 -7.97
N TYR A 12 -1.03 6.49 -7.29
CA TYR A 12 -1.41 5.45 -6.32
C TYR A 12 -2.20 6.01 -5.15
N LEU A 13 -1.80 7.17 -4.63
CA LEU A 13 -2.53 7.84 -3.55
C LEU A 13 -3.94 8.23 -3.99
N LEU A 14 -4.09 8.80 -5.18
CA LEU A 14 -5.39 9.24 -5.69
C LEU A 14 -6.31 8.07 -6.07
N LYS A 15 -5.76 6.98 -6.62
CA LYS A 15 -6.54 5.84 -7.10
C LYS A 15 -6.93 4.89 -5.96
N THR A 16 -5.97 4.48 -5.17
CA THR A 16 -6.13 3.37 -4.20
C THR A 16 -5.98 3.86 -2.77
N GLY A 17 -5.04 4.77 -2.49
CA GLY A 17 -4.87 5.38 -1.18
C GLY A 17 -6.14 6.07 -0.69
N ALA A 18 -6.85 6.76 -1.59
CA ALA A 18 -8.12 7.42 -1.27
C ALA A 18 -9.18 6.45 -0.74
N LEU A 19 -9.27 5.22 -1.28
CA LEU A 19 -10.21 4.20 -0.82
C LEU A 19 -9.88 3.72 0.60
N PHE A 20 -8.61 3.39 0.86
CA PHE A 20 -8.16 3.00 2.21
C PHE A 20 -8.34 4.14 3.20
N SER A 21 -8.00 5.38 2.81
CA SER A 21 -8.23 6.56 3.64
C SER A 21 -9.71 6.79 3.93
N LEU A 22 -10.61 6.52 2.98
CA LEU A 22 -12.06 6.61 3.21
C LEU A 22 -12.52 5.61 4.27
N CYS A 23 -12.08 4.34 4.19
CA CYS A 23 -12.41 3.33 5.20
C CYS A 23 -11.98 3.76 6.60
N PHE A 24 -10.77 4.31 6.74
CA PHE A 24 -10.29 4.82 8.01
C PHE A 24 -11.03 6.07 8.47
N ASN A 25 -11.39 6.99 7.55
CA ASN A 25 -12.17 8.19 7.88
C ASN A 25 -13.58 7.85 8.41
N LEU A 26 -14.23 6.82 7.88
CA LEU A 26 -15.50 6.33 8.42
C LEU A 26 -15.37 5.88 9.87
N LEU A 27 -14.28 5.16 10.20
CA LEU A 27 -13.97 4.77 11.59
C LEU A 27 -13.71 5.99 12.47
N LEU A 28 -13.03 7.02 11.95
CA LEU A 28 -12.76 8.27 12.68
C LEU A 28 -14.04 8.99 13.05
N THR A 29 -14.97 9.11 12.11
CA THR A 29 -16.27 9.75 12.33
C THR A 29 -17.08 8.98 13.37
N ALA A 30 -17.11 7.65 13.27
CA ALA A 30 -17.83 6.79 14.20
C ALA A 30 -17.25 6.83 15.63
N LYS A 31 -15.95 7.01 15.79
CA LYS A 31 -15.24 6.98 17.09
C LYS A 31 -14.89 8.36 17.65
N LYS A 32 -15.25 9.46 16.97
CA LYS A 32 -14.96 10.85 17.37
C LYS A 32 -13.48 11.07 17.74
N LEU A 33 -12.57 10.54 16.94
CA LEU A 33 -11.14 10.66 17.18
C LEU A 33 -10.67 12.12 16.97
N ASN A 34 -9.61 12.51 17.68
CA ASN A 34 -9.06 13.85 17.56
C ASN A 34 -8.32 14.07 16.21
N ALA A 35 -8.04 15.33 15.89
CA ALA A 35 -7.42 15.72 14.62
C ALA A 35 -6.04 15.05 14.37
N GLN A 36 -5.24 14.80 15.44
CA GLN A 36 -3.96 14.14 15.29
C GLN A 36 -4.12 12.68 14.89
N LYS A 37 -5.01 11.94 15.55
CA LYS A 37 -5.33 10.55 15.18
C LYS A 37 -5.90 10.44 13.77
N SER A 38 -6.68 11.44 13.34
CA SER A 38 -7.17 11.52 11.96
C SER A 38 -6.02 11.61 10.96
N LYS A 39 -5.05 12.48 11.21
CA LYS A 39 -3.84 12.60 10.34
C LYS A 39 -3.03 11.31 10.31
N ASP A 40 -2.81 10.70 11.47
CA ASP A 40 -2.05 9.45 11.57
C ASP A 40 -2.72 8.31 10.80
N LEU A 41 -4.04 8.15 10.92
CA LEU A 41 -4.80 7.14 10.18
C LEU A 41 -4.81 7.40 8.67
N LYS A 42 -4.88 8.66 8.25
CA LYS A 42 -4.73 9.00 6.84
C LYS A 42 -3.38 8.55 6.30
N ILE A 43 -2.29 8.83 6.99
CA ILE A 43 -0.93 8.42 6.60
C ILE A 43 -0.85 6.89 6.50
N ILE A 44 -1.40 6.16 7.47
CA ILE A 44 -1.46 4.70 7.47
C ILE A 44 -2.22 4.19 6.25
N GLY A 45 -3.41 4.73 5.98
CA GLY A 45 -4.23 4.35 4.84
C GLY A 45 -3.55 4.60 3.49
N ASP A 46 -2.93 5.77 3.34
CA ASP A 46 -2.16 6.12 2.15
C ASP A 46 -1.00 5.14 1.91
N MET A 47 -0.29 4.73 2.97
CA MET A 47 0.80 3.75 2.85
C MET A 47 0.28 2.35 2.51
N ILE A 48 -0.83 1.89 3.12
CA ILE A 48 -1.44 0.59 2.79
C ILE A 48 -1.87 0.58 1.32
N GLY A 49 -2.52 1.64 0.85
CA GLY A 49 -2.90 1.80 -0.55
C GLY A 49 -1.70 1.76 -1.51
N LYS A 50 -0.57 2.37 -1.11
CA LYS A 50 0.68 2.33 -1.87
C LYS A 50 1.27 0.91 -1.89
N ILE A 51 1.32 0.22 -0.75
CA ILE A 51 1.77 -1.18 -0.65
C ILE A 51 0.94 -2.07 -1.56
N PHE A 52 -0.39 -1.94 -1.50
CA PHE A 52 -1.30 -2.70 -2.34
C PHE A 52 -1.00 -2.49 -3.84
N GLN A 53 -0.83 -1.23 -4.26
CA GLN A 53 -0.62 -0.91 -5.67
C GLN A 53 0.75 -1.37 -6.17
N VAL A 54 1.83 -1.21 -5.36
CA VAL A 54 3.15 -1.74 -5.71
C VAL A 54 3.12 -3.25 -5.86
N THR A 55 2.44 -3.95 -4.94
CA THR A 55 2.26 -5.41 -5.01
C THR A 55 1.48 -5.83 -6.26
N ASP A 56 0.39 -5.12 -6.59
CA ASP A 56 -0.40 -5.40 -7.79
C ASP A 56 0.39 -5.19 -9.08
N ASP A 57 1.19 -4.12 -9.16
CA ASP A 57 2.09 -3.85 -10.29
C ASP A 57 3.18 -4.94 -10.45
N MET A 58 3.73 -5.42 -9.33
CA MET A 58 4.70 -6.52 -9.33
C MET A 58 4.07 -7.82 -9.79
N LEU A 59 2.86 -8.13 -9.32
CA LEU A 59 2.10 -9.30 -9.78
C LEU A 59 1.73 -9.22 -11.26
N ASP A 60 1.37 -8.02 -11.77
CA ASP A 60 1.08 -7.84 -13.19
C ASP A 60 2.30 -8.08 -14.06
N ARG A 61 3.50 -7.75 -13.58
CA ARG A 61 4.73 -7.88 -14.37
C ARG A 61 5.43 -9.22 -14.23
N TRP A 62 5.46 -9.79 -13.02
CA TRP A 62 6.26 -10.98 -12.68
C TRP A 62 5.45 -12.11 -12.03
N GLY A 63 4.15 -11.96 -11.88
CA GLY A 63 3.30 -12.98 -11.29
C GLY A 63 3.16 -14.21 -12.17
N ASP A 64 2.65 -15.30 -11.58
CA ASP A 64 2.25 -16.50 -12.31
C ASP A 64 0.76 -16.39 -12.68
N GLU A 65 0.44 -16.42 -13.97
CA GLU A 65 -0.94 -16.30 -14.46
C GLU A 65 -1.89 -17.32 -13.81
N LYS A 66 -1.39 -18.52 -13.53
CA LYS A 66 -2.19 -19.59 -12.88
C LYS A 66 -2.52 -19.25 -11.44
N LYS A 67 -1.59 -18.59 -10.71
CA LYS A 67 -1.80 -18.19 -9.32
C LYS A 67 -2.57 -16.89 -9.19
N VAL A 68 -2.35 -15.96 -10.11
CA VAL A 68 -2.98 -14.62 -10.08
C VAL A 68 -4.41 -14.66 -10.64
N GLY A 69 -4.76 -15.67 -11.44
CA GLY A 69 -6.10 -15.84 -12.03
C GLY A 69 -6.45 -14.79 -13.10
N LYS A 70 -5.47 -14.00 -13.56
CA LYS A 70 -5.63 -13.00 -14.64
C LYS A 70 -4.42 -13.02 -15.57
N LYS A 71 -4.61 -12.58 -16.83
CA LYS A 71 -3.49 -12.35 -17.77
C LYS A 71 -2.55 -11.28 -17.20
N ILE A 72 -1.25 -11.54 -17.21
CA ILE A 72 -0.20 -10.60 -16.82
C ILE A 72 0.20 -9.66 -17.96
N ASN A 73 1.06 -8.67 -17.69
CA ASN A 73 1.57 -7.67 -18.64
C ASN A 73 0.50 -6.80 -19.32
N LYS A 74 -0.69 -6.67 -18.74
CA LYS A 74 -1.75 -5.80 -19.30
C LYS A 74 -1.41 -4.32 -19.18
N ASP A 75 -0.61 -3.95 -18.20
CA ASP A 75 -0.33 -2.56 -17.84
C ASP A 75 1.03 -2.06 -18.36
N SER A 76 1.65 -2.76 -19.34
CA SER A 76 2.95 -2.40 -19.89
C SER A 76 3.03 -0.98 -20.46
N LYS A 77 1.90 -0.40 -20.86
CA LYS A 77 1.80 0.99 -21.36
C LYS A 77 1.47 2.01 -20.26
N LYS A 78 1.09 1.57 -19.07
CA LYS A 78 0.74 2.46 -17.97
C LYS A 78 1.98 2.82 -17.15
N ALA A 79 1.93 3.99 -16.53
CA ALA A 79 2.95 4.40 -15.57
C ALA A 79 2.76 3.58 -14.28
N ASN A 80 3.67 2.62 -14.03
CA ASN A 80 3.69 1.84 -12.81
C ASN A 80 5.12 1.60 -12.31
N ILE A 81 5.25 1.25 -11.04
CA ILE A 81 6.56 1.15 -10.39
C ILE A 81 7.36 -0.04 -10.92
N ALA A 82 6.70 -1.15 -11.25
CA ALA A 82 7.35 -2.35 -11.73
C ALA A 82 8.03 -2.17 -13.10
N TYR A 83 7.60 -1.17 -13.90
CA TYR A 83 8.28 -0.82 -15.14
C TYR A 83 9.38 0.26 -14.98
N LYS A 84 9.51 0.83 -13.78
CA LYS A 84 10.58 1.78 -13.43
C LYS A 84 11.80 1.09 -12.82
N PHE A 85 11.56 0.05 -12.03
CA PHE A 85 12.57 -0.68 -11.28
C PHE A 85 12.68 -2.12 -11.79
N ASN A 86 13.80 -2.79 -11.52
CA ASN A 86 13.89 -4.23 -11.61
C ASN A 86 13.18 -4.90 -10.42
N HIS A 87 13.04 -6.22 -10.46
CA HIS A 87 12.32 -6.97 -9.43
C HIS A 87 12.90 -6.77 -8.02
N GLN A 88 14.23 -6.83 -7.88
CA GLN A 88 14.89 -6.66 -6.59
C GLN A 88 14.71 -5.25 -6.02
N ASP A 89 14.78 -4.21 -6.86
CA ASP A 89 14.58 -2.83 -6.41
C ASP A 89 13.12 -2.56 -6.05
N CYS A 90 12.17 -3.21 -6.74
CA CYS A 90 10.76 -3.18 -6.34
C CYS A 90 10.55 -3.83 -4.96
N LEU A 91 11.19 -4.97 -4.68
CA LEU A 91 11.14 -5.61 -3.37
C LEU A 91 11.73 -4.70 -2.28
N LYS A 92 12.90 -4.11 -2.51
CA LYS A 92 13.50 -3.14 -1.57
C LYS A 92 12.57 -1.96 -1.31
N TYR A 93 11.98 -1.40 -2.37
CA TYR A 93 11.04 -0.29 -2.25
C TYR A 93 9.79 -0.69 -1.45
N LEU A 94 9.22 -1.87 -1.73
CA LEU A 94 8.08 -2.41 -0.98
C LEU A 94 8.42 -2.56 0.51
N HIS A 95 9.57 -3.15 0.85
CA HIS A 95 10.02 -3.30 2.24
C HIS A 95 10.22 -1.95 2.94
N GLN A 96 10.74 -0.94 2.24
CA GLN A 96 10.88 0.40 2.82
C GLN A 96 9.52 1.01 3.20
N ILE A 97 8.50 0.85 2.34
CA ILE A 97 7.15 1.34 2.63
C ILE A 97 6.51 0.55 3.78
N GLN A 98 6.67 -0.79 3.78
CA GLN A 98 6.18 -1.66 4.85
C GLN A 98 6.75 -1.24 6.21
N ASN A 99 8.08 -1.04 6.29
CA ASN A 99 8.73 -0.64 7.54
C ASN A 99 8.22 0.72 8.04
N LYS A 100 8.07 1.70 7.16
CA LYS A 100 7.48 3.00 7.53
C LYS A 100 6.04 2.86 8.00
N ASN A 101 5.24 2.05 7.31
CA ASN A 101 3.86 1.77 7.71
C ASN A 101 3.80 1.13 9.09
N TYR A 102 4.64 0.11 9.33
CA TYR A 102 4.70 -0.59 10.61
C TYR A 102 5.07 0.34 11.78
N GLN A 103 6.02 1.27 11.58
CA GLN A 103 6.34 2.27 12.62
C GLN A 103 5.14 3.20 12.90
N SER A 104 4.41 3.59 11.87
CA SER A 104 3.19 4.40 12.04
C SER A 104 2.09 3.63 12.75
N LEU A 105 1.90 2.34 12.43
CA LEU A 105 0.96 1.45 13.10
C LEU A 105 1.31 1.26 14.57
N LYS A 106 2.57 0.98 14.90
CA LYS A 106 3.03 0.87 16.30
C LYS A 106 2.71 2.12 17.11
N LYS A 107 3.00 3.29 16.54
CA LYS A 107 2.70 4.57 17.22
C LYS A 107 1.19 4.75 17.42
N PHE A 108 0.38 4.47 16.39
CA PHE A 108 -1.07 4.65 16.45
C PHE A 108 -1.74 3.67 17.42
N PHE A 109 -1.32 2.41 17.40
CA PHE A 109 -1.88 1.33 18.22
C PHE A 109 -1.07 1.05 19.50
N ALA A 110 -0.32 2.01 20.03
CA ALA A 110 0.54 1.83 21.21
C ALA A 110 -0.19 1.17 22.40
N ASN A 111 -1.47 1.49 22.58
CA ASN A 111 -2.32 0.96 23.65
C ASN A 111 -3.38 -0.05 23.15
N ASN A 112 -3.21 -0.59 21.92
CA ASN A 112 -4.12 -1.56 21.33
C ASN A 112 -3.36 -2.61 20.53
N GLN A 113 -2.75 -3.56 21.23
CA GLN A 113 -1.96 -4.63 20.62
C GLN A 113 -2.76 -5.47 19.61
N GLN A 114 -4.03 -5.72 19.88
CA GLN A 114 -4.89 -6.49 18.98
C GLN A 114 -5.10 -5.75 17.65
N GLY A 115 -5.36 -4.44 17.70
CA GLY A 115 -5.48 -3.61 16.49
C GLY A 115 -4.17 -3.59 15.68
N LEU A 116 -3.02 -3.51 16.35
CA LEU A 116 -1.71 -3.60 15.69
C LEU A 116 -1.56 -4.93 14.94
N VAL A 117 -1.84 -6.05 15.61
CA VAL A 117 -1.71 -7.40 15.03
C VAL A 117 -2.62 -7.56 13.80
N TYR A 118 -3.88 -7.14 13.88
CA TYR A 118 -4.81 -7.27 12.76
C TYR A 118 -4.38 -6.44 11.54
N ILE A 119 -4.03 -5.18 11.74
CA ILE A 119 -3.69 -4.31 10.60
C ILE A 119 -2.30 -4.65 10.04
N SER A 120 -1.31 -4.99 10.87
CA SER A 120 -0.02 -5.46 10.36
C SER A 120 -0.16 -6.79 9.60
N GLY A 121 -0.99 -7.72 10.10
CA GLY A 121 -1.29 -8.97 9.40
C GLY A 121 -1.95 -8.76 8.04
N LEU A 122 -2.84 -7.77 7.89
CA LEU A 122 -3.39 -7.38 6.59
C LEU A 122 -2.30 -6.87 5.65
N VAL A 123 -1.40 -6.01 6.13
CA VAL A 123 -0.28 -5.48 5.34
C VAL A 123 0.65 -6.60 4.88
N ASP A 124 0.96 -7.54 5.77
CA ASP A 124 1.79 -8.70 5.46
C ASP A 124 1.10 -9.63 4.45
N PHE A 125 -0.19 -9.89 4.59
CA PHE A 125 -0.98 -10.65 3.63
C PHE A 125 -0.92 -10.03 2.22
N ILE A 126 -1.13 -8.72 2.11
CA ILE A 126 -1.05 -8.00 0.83
C ILE A 126 0.34 -8.16 0.21
N SER A 127 1.40 -7.94 1.02
CA SER A 127 2.78 -7.88 0.54
C SER A 127 3.35 -9.26 0.20
N ASN A 128 2.92 -10.32 0.87
CA ASN A 128 3.41 -11.68 0.64
C ASN A 128 2.90 -12.30 -0.66
N ARG A 129 1.96 -11.66 -1.35
CA ARG A 129 1.47 -12.09 -2.67
C ARG A 129 2.54 -12.08 -3.76
N VAL A 130 3.66 -11.37 -3.57
CA VAL A 130 4.77 -11.24 -4.53
C VAL A 130 6.04 -12.02 -4.15
N LYS A 131 5.97 -12.84 -3.11
CA LYS A 131 7.07 -13.70 -2.64
C LYS A 131 6.95 -15.13 -3.15
#